data_ad346e3c64f14f05209728018b3a9741
#
_entry.id   ad346e3c64f14f05209728018b3a9741
#
_cell.length_a   1.000
_cell.length_b   1.000
_cell.length_c   1.000
_cell.angle_alpha   90.00
_cell.angle_beta   90.00
_cell.angle_gamma   90.00
#
_symmetry.space_group_name_H-M   'P 1'
#
loop_
_entity.id
_entity.type
_entity.pdbx_description
1 polymer ?
#
loop_
_entity_poly.entity_id
_entity_poly.type
_entity_poly.pdbx_seq_one_letter_code
_entity_poly.pdbx_strand_id
1 'polypeptide(L)'
;MAIRRAIGWLVAMACALTGARRRVVRRLRSGGRLPVVVHALPAQQLDRILAWLKAHGVLDSLWLTFDDAWTTLKDCLPILEKYNVPAKVFVAPGQTLRGNVWTEEANRLGVPANVWRSWYSLSESERNAKLSQLTVPRSPLPVTLLAKDEIVKLSKHPLISIENHTWSHLSAPHRPLEEVVAEAMKTQETLEGWTGRKPEWLAWPFGRGTPALDAKMSGLGLKTVYTRQGYDIGPCRNMALADVGFQENLGRILGAWPKVGETL
;
A
#
# COMPACT_ATOMS: atom_id res chain seq x y z
N MET A 1 -17.47 0.71 -12.38
CA MET A 1 -17.23 -0.51 -11.59
C MET A 1 -17.44 -1.80 -12.38
N ALA A 2 -18.55 -1.98 -13.10
CA ALA A 2 -18.85 -3.20 -13.88
C ALA A 2 -17.77 -3.57 -14.92
N ILE A 3 -17.27 -2.62 -15.70
CA ILE A 3 -16.25 -2.84 -16.74
C ILE A 3 -14.94 -3.40 -16.15
N ARG A 4 -14.48 -2.87 -15.02
CA ARG A 4 -13.26 -3.37 -14.37
C ARG A 4 -13.40 -4.81 -13.87
N ARG A 5 -14.57 -5.16 -13.32
CA ARG A 5 -14.89 -6.55 -12.92
C ARG A 5 -14.89 -7.50 -14.11
N ALA A 6 -15.49 -7.08 -15.23
CA ALA A 6 -15.51 -7.85 -16.46
C ALA A 6 -14.08 -8.07 -17.02
N ILE A 7 -13.26 -7.03 -17.05
CA ILE A 7 -11.85 -7.13 -17.49
C ILE A 7 -11.07 -8.08 -16.58
N GLY A 8 -11.18 -7.94 -15.25
CA GLY A 8 -10.50 -8.84 -14.31
C GLY A 8 -10.89 -10.30 -14.48
N TRP A 9 -12.19 -10.55 -14.71
CA TRP A 9 -12.70 -11.89 -15.00
C TRP A 9 -12.17 -12.43 -16.32
N LEU A 10 -12.19 -11.63 -17.42
CA LEU A 10 -11.64 -12.01 -18.72
C LEU A 10 -10.14 -12.33 -18.63
N VAL A 11 -9.36 -11.51 -17.91
CA VAL A 11 -7.93 -11.77 -17.70
C VAL A 11 -7.72 -13.07 -16.92
N ALA A 12 -8.45 -13.31 -15.83
CA ALA A 12 -8.35 -14.54 -15.06
C ALA A 12 -8.70 -15.77 -15.90
N MET A 13 -9.73 -15.67 -16.75
CA MET A 13 -10.16 -16.74 -17.66
C MET A 13 -9.14 -16.97 -18.77
N ALA A 14 -8.63 -15.92 -19.41
CA ALA A 14 -7.58 -16.02 -20.42
C ALA A 14 -6.30 -16.64 -19.83
N CYS A 15 -5.91 -16.27 -18.62
CA CYS A 15 -4.77 -16.86 -17.90
C CYS A 15 -4.98 -18.37 -17.60
N ALA A 16 -6.21 -18.78 -17.31
CA ALA A 16 -6.54 -20.19 -17.11
C ALA A 16 -6.41 -20.98 -18.41
N LEU A 17 -6.97 -20.46 -19.52
CA LEU A 17 -6.98 -21.10 -20.85
C LEU A 17 -5.58 -21.18 -21.47
N THR A 18 -4.78 -20.14 -21.35
CA THR A 18 -3.43 -20.04 -21.97
C THR A 18 -2.33 -20.73 -21.15
N GLY A 19 -2.64 -21.30 -20.00
CA GLY A 19 -1.65 -21.86 -19.09
C GLY A 19 -0.79 -20.81 -18.35
N ALA A 20 -1.08 -19.52 -18.51
CA ALA A 20 -0.38 -18.45 -17.80
C ALA A 20 -0.50 -18.60 -16.27
N ARG A 21 -1.67 -19.00 -15.77
CA ARG A 21 -1.89 -19.36 -14.36
C ARG A 21 -0.89 -20.43 -13.88
N ARG A 22 -0.69 -21.49 -14.65
CA ARG A 22 0.26 -22.57 -14.30
C ARG A 22 1.70 -22.07 -14.29
N ARG A 23 2.06 -21.16 -15.21
CA ARG A 23 3.41 -20.54 -15.25
C ARG A 23 3.64 -19.66 -14.03
N VAL A 24 2.68 -18.80 -13.65
CA VAL A 24 2.75 -17.96 -12.45
C VAL A 24 2.91 -18.83 -11.20
N VAL A 25 2.04 -19.82 -11.01
CA VAL A 25 2.12 -20.74 -9.87
C VAL A 25 3.45 -21.48 -9.84
N ARG A 26 3.95 -21.97 -10.98
CA ARG A 26 5.25 -22.64 -11.05
C ARG A 26 6.40 -21.72 -10.62
N ARG A 27 6.40 -20.47 -11.09
CA ARG A 27 7.41 -19.48 -10.73
C ARG A 27 7.38 -19.15 -9.22
N LEU A 28 6.19 -18.99 -8.65
CA LEU A 28 6.04 -18.76 -7.22
C LEU A 28 6.57 -19.95 -6.41
N ARG A 29 6.29 -21.18 -6.83
CA ARG A 29 6.81 -22.41 -6.19
C ARG A 29 8.32 -22.57 -6.31
N SER A 30 8.96 -21.99 -7.32
CA SER A 30 10.42 -22.01 -7.49
C SER A 30 11.14 -20.88 -6.75
N GLY A 31 10.51 -20.24 -5.77
CA GLY A 31 11.12 -19.20 -4.93
C GLY A 31 10.84 -17.77 -5.36
N GLY A 32 9.94 -17.58 -6.34
CA GLY A 32 9.47 -16.23 -6.72
C GLY A 32 8.65 -15.59 -5.61
N ARG A 33 8.72 -14.26 -5.46
CA ARG A 33 7.88 -13.49 -4.55
C ARG A 33 6.68 -12.89 -5.25
N LEU A 34 5.56 -12.81 -4.54
CA LEU A 34 4.33 -12.12 -4.95
C LEU A 34 4.14 -10.90 -4.05
N PRO A 35 4.70 -9.74 -4.43
CA PRO A 35 4.52 -8.51 -3.65
C PRO A 35 3.13 -7.94 -3.91
N VAL A 36 2.37 -7.73 -2.84
CA VAL A 36 1.00 -7.23 -2.89
C VAL A 36 0.82 -6.13 -1.86
N VAL A 37 0.22 -5.02 -2.26
CA VAL A 37 -0.20 -3.95 -1.36
C VAL A 37 -1.73 -3.90 -1.26
N VAL A 38 -2.19 -3.68 -0.05
CA VAL A 38 -3.59 -3.49 0.30
C VAL A 38 -3.75 -2.10 0.92
N HIS A 39 -4.82 -1.40 0.54
CA HIS A 39 -5.28 -0.20 1.23
C HIS A 39 -6.51 -0.58 2.08
N ALA A 40 -7.70 -0.16 1.68
CA ALA A 40 -8.95 -0.50 2.38
C ALA A 40 -9.63 -1.72 1.72
N LEU A 41 -9.07 -2.93 1.86
CA LEU A 41 -9.63 -4.16 1.29
C LEU A 41 -10.56 -4.84 2.31
N PRO A 42 -11.78 -5.27 1.91
CA PRO A 42 -12.65 -6.07 2.77
C PRO A 42 -11.99 -7.41 3.16
N ALA A 43 -12.09 -7.79 4.43
CA ALA A 43 -11.50 -9.02 4.97
C ALA A 43 -11.90 -10.29 4.19
N GLN A 44 -13.16 -10.37 3.75
CA GLN A 44 -13.65 -11.50 2.93
C GLN A 44 -12.91 -11.63 1.60
N GLN A 45 -12.48 -10.52 0.99
CA GLN A 45 -11.69 -10.58 -0.24
C GLN A 45 -10.27 -11.07 0.05
N LEU A 46 -9.66 -10.59 1.12
CA LEU A 46 -8.36 -11.07 1.56
C LEU A 46 -8.41 -12.57 1.85
N ASP A 47 -9.40 -13.04 2.60
CA ASP A 47 -9.59 -14.47 2.90
C ASP A 47 -9.64 -15.33 1.62
N ARG A 48 -10.43 -14.91 0.62
CA ARG A 48 -10.53 -15.63 -0.67
C ARG A 48 -9.20 -15.66 -1.43
N ILE A 49 -8.42 -14.57 -1.39
CA ILE A 49 -7.11 -14.49 -2.05
C ILE A 49 -6.11 -15.43 -1.33
N LEU A 50 -6.05 -15.38 0.00
CA LEU A 50 -5.15 -16.23 0.77
C LEU A 50 -5.54 -17.72 0.65
N ALA A 51 -6.84 -18.04 0.67
CA ALA A 51 -7.34 -19.39 0.40
C ALA A 51 -6.89 -19.89 -0.98
N TRP A 52 -7.00 -19.05 -2.01
CA TRP A 52 -6.56 -19.41 -3.35
C TRP A 52 -5.05 -19.65 -3.41
N LEU A 53 -4.24 -18.75 -2.83
CA LEU A 53 -2.77 -18.92 -2.79
C LEU A 53 -2.37 -20.20 -2.05
N LYS A 54 -3.01 -20.49 -0.90
CA LYS A 54 -2.81 -21.72 -0.13
C LYS A 54 -3.15 -22.97 -0.94
N ALA A 55 -4.31 -22.99 -1.59
CA ALA A 55 -4.76 -24.11 -2.42
C ALA A 55 -3.82 -24.39 -3.61
N HIS A 56 -3.03 -23.39 -4.03
CA HIS A 56 -2.04 -23.54 -5.09
C HIS A 56 -0.61 -23.79 -4.59
N GLY A 57 -0.42 -23.87 -3.26
CA GLY A 57 0.89 -24.10 -2.63
C GLY A 57 1.88 -22.96 -2.90
N VAL A 58 1.40 -21.71 -2.90
CA VAL A 58 2.20 -20.49 -3.18
C VAL A 58 1.97 -19.39 -2.14
N LEU A 59 1.37 -19.73 -1.01
CA LEU A 59 1.10 -18.75 0.03
C LEU A 59 2.40 -18.17 0.63
N ASP A 60 3.42 -19.00 0.80
CA ASP A 60 4.72 -18.58 1.35
C ASP A 60 5.49 -17.62 0.43
N SER A 61 5.08 -17.54 -0.83
CA SER A 61 5.64 -16.57 -1.77
C SER A 61 5.06 -15.17 -1.59
N LEU A 62 3.98 -15.01 -0.82
CA LEU A 62 3.30 -13.74 -0.62
C LEU A 62 4.16 -12.80 0.23
N TRP A 63 4.36 -11.59 -0.27
CA TRP A 63 4.87 -10.46 0.49
C TRP A 63 3.78 -9.40 0.59
N LEU A 64 3.11 -9.39 1.74
CA LEU A 64 1.90 -8.58 1.94
C LEU A 64 2.22 -7.29 2.67
N THR A 65 1.72 -6.18 2.12
CA THR A 65 1.81 -4.87 2.75
C THR A 65 0.44 -4.20 2.81
N PHE A 66 0.25 -3.36 3.82
CA PHE A 66 -0.89 -2.47 3.97
C PHE A 66 -0.38 -1.04 4.02
N ASP A 67 -0.84 -0.20 3.12
CA ASP A 67 -0.51 1.21 3.13
C ASP A 67 -1.57 2.01 3.88
N ASP A 68 -1.18 3.14 4.47
CA ASP A 68 -2.00 4.10 5.23
C ASP A 68 -2.53 3.62 6.59
N ALA A 69 -2.50 2.34 6.90
CA ALA A 69 -3.08 1.78 8.13
C ALA A 69 -4.59 2.07 8.28
N TRP A 70 -5.40 1.71 7.28
CA TRP A 70 -6.86 1.84 7.32
C TRP A 70 -7.49 0.93 8.38
N THR A 71 -8.62 1.36 8.98
CA THR A 71 -9.34 0.61 10.02
C THR A 71 -9.81 -0.77 9.57
N THR A 72 -9.97 -1.01 8.26
CA THR A 72 -10.25 -2.34 7.68
C THR A 72 -9.17 -3.38 8.00
N LEU A 73 -7.96 -2.94 8.35
CA LEU A 73 -6.89 -3.84 8.78
C LEU A 73 -7.28 -4.64 10.03
N LYS A 74 -8.11 -4.08 10.93
CA LYS A 74 -8.59 -4.80 12.12
C LYS A 74 -9.40 -6.04 11.72
N ASP A 75 -10.23 -5.92 10.70
CA ASP A 75 -11.04 -7.04 10.18
C ASP A 75 -10.18 -8.06 9.41
N CYS A 76 -9.05 -7.61 8.86
CA CYS A 76 -8.10 -8.47 8.18
C CYS A 76 -7.19 -9.26 9.14
N LEU A 77 -6.99 -8.80 10.37
CA LEU A 77 -6.06 -9.44 11.31
C LEU A 77 -6.39 -10.91 11.61
N PRO A 78 -7.66 -11.30 11.92
CA PRO A 78 -8.01 -12.71 12.09
C PRO A 78 -7.75 -13.56 10.84
N ILE A 79 -7.81 -12.96 9.66
CA ILE A 79 -7.50 -13.65 8.40
C ILE A 79 -5.99 -13.90 8.27
N LEU A 80 -5.17 -12.91 8.64
CA LEU A 80 -3.72 -13.09 8.68
C LEU A 80 -3.31 -14.19 9.66
N GLU A 81 -3.93 -14.23 10.84
CA GLU A 81 -3.72 -15.29 11.84
C GLU A 81 -4.12 -16.66 11.31
N LYS A 82 -5.32 -16.78 10.71
CA LYS A 82 -5.83 -18.03 10.11
C LYS A 82 -4.84 -18.67 9.12
N TYR A 83 -4.13 -17.84 8.37
CA TYR A 83 -3.19 -18.30 7.34
C TYR A 83 -1.73 -18.21 7.78
N ASN A 84 -1.45 -17.66 8.95
CA ASN A 84 -0.10 -17.36 9.46
C ASN A 84 0.72 -16.51 8.47
N VAL A 85 0.12 -15.44 7.93
CA VAL A 85 0.73 -14.57 6.94
C VAL A 85 1.24 -13.30 7.60
N PRO A 86 2.56 -13.05 7.60
CA PRO A 86 3.10 -11.78 8.10
C PRO A 86 2.79 -10.63 7.13
N ALA A 87 2.63 -9.43 7.69
CA ALA A 87 2.37 -8.22 6.92
C ALA A 87 3.14 -7.01 7.43
N LYS A 88 3.53 -6.14 6.51
CA LYS A 88 4.08 -4.83 6.82
C LYS A 88 2.99 -3.78 6.69
N VAL A 89 2.90 -2.89 7.68
CA VAL A 89 1.92 -1.80 7.70
C VAL A 89 2.66 -0.48 7.61
N PHE A 90 2.52 0.19 6.49
CA PHE A 90 3.14 1.48 6.23
C PHE A 90 2.27 2.61 6.78
N VAL A 91 2.81 3.38 7.71
CA VAL A 91 2.08 4.40 8.47
C VAL A 91 2.64 5.78 8.17
N ALA A 92 1.74 6.73 7.90
CA ALA A 92 2.04 8.16 7.82
C ALA A 92 1.54 8.85 9.10
N PRO A 93 2.42 9.10 10.11
CA PRO A 93 1.98 9.58 11.43
C PRO A 93 1.21 10.89 11.39
N GLY A 94 1.59 11.83 10.53
CA GLY A 94 0.87 13.10 10.37
C GLY A 94 -0.57 12.89 9.89
N GLN A 95 -0.80 11.92 9.02
CA GLN A 95 -2.16 11.56 8.55
C GLN A 95 -2.93 10.76 9.62
N THR A 96 -2.25 9.85 10.33
CA THR A 96 -2.82 9.13 11.49
C THR A 96 -3.36 10.11 12.53
N LEU A 97 -2.58 11.13 12.91
CA LEU A 97 -2.99 12.15 13.88
C LEU A 97 -4.17 13.02 13.39
N ARG A 98 -4.36 13.11 12.09
CA ARG A 98 -5.53 13.76 11.45
C ARG A 98 -6.75 12.83 11.34
N GLY A 99 -6.54 11.52 11.42
CA GLY A 99 -7.56 10.49 11.24
C GLY A 99 -7.91 10.18 9.78
N ASN A 100 -7.22 10.77 8.80
CA ASN A 100 -7.48 10.55 7.39
C ASN A 100 -6.29 10.91 6.49
N VAL A 101 -6.22 10.28 5.30
CA VAL A 101 -5.29 10.67 4.24
C VAL A 101 -5.84 11.91 3.53
N TRP A 102 -5.00 12.92 3.32
CA TRP A 102 -5.41 14.21 2.76
C TRP A 102 -6.09 14.09 1.37
N THR A 103 -5.72 13.12 0.55
CA THR A 103 -6.34 12.88 -0.76
C THR A 103 -7.76 12.33 -0.63
N GLU A 104 -8.01 11.47 0.36
CA GLU A 104 -9.37 10.97 0.62
C GLU A 104 -10.24 12.08 1.20
N GLU A 105 -9.67 12.95 2.02
CA GLU A 105 -10.38 14.14 2.48
C GLU A 105 -10.74 15.07 1.30
N ALA A 106 -9.80 15.32 0.38
CA ALA A 106 -10.07 16.10 -0.83
C ALA A 106 -11.16 15.46 -1.70
N ASN A 107 -11.10 14.14 -1.94
CA ASN A 107 -12.14 13.41 -2.67
C ASN A 107 -13.51 13.56 -2.00
N ARG A 108 -13.59 13.41 -0.69
CA ARG A 108 -14.82 13.55 0.10
C ARG A 108 -15.40 14.97 0.03
N LEU A 109 -14.53 15.97 -0.03
CA LEU A 109 -14.92 17.38 -0.20
C LEU A 109 -15.23 17.73 -1.66
N GLY A 110 -15.31 16.74 -2.56
CA GLY A 110 -15.69 16.93 -3.96
C GLY A 110 -14.59 17.54 -4.83
N VAL A 111 -13.34 17.57 -4.36
CA VAL A 111 -12.21 18.06 -5.18
C VAL A 111 -11.88 17.03 -6.26
N PRO A 112 -11.98 17.38 -7.54
CA PRO A 112 -11.67 16.45 -8.63
C PRO A 112 -10.22 15.97 -8.58
N ALA A 113 -9.99 14.71 -8.97
CA ALA A 113 -8.65 14.10 -8.89
C ALA A 113 -7.56 14.85 -9.69
N ASN A 114 -7.90 15.46 -10.81
CA ASN A 114 -6.97 16.30 -11.57
C ASN A 114 -6.60 17.59 -10.81
N VAL A 115 -7.47 18.10 -9.95
CA VAL A 115 -7.20 19.29 -9.12
C VAL A 115 -6.31 18.92 -7.94
N TRP A 116 -6.69 17.94 -7.10
CA TRP A 116 -5.86 17.61 -5.94
C TRP A 116 -4.49 16.99 -6.33
N ARG A 117 -4.35 16.42 -7.54
CA ARG A 117 -3.03 16.01 -8.05
C ARG A 117 -2.09 17.19 -8.28
N SER A 118 -2.60 18.38 -8.59
CA SER A 118 -1.76 19.58 -8.66
C SER A 118 -1.20 19.99 -7.29
N TRP A 119 -1.77 19.48 -6.19
CA TRP A 119 -1.30 19.76 -4.83
C TRP A 119 -0.12 18.87 -4.38
N TYR A 120 0.37 17.98 -5.25
CA TYR A 120 1.55 17.17 -4.94
C TYR A 120 2.81 18.01 -4.66
N SER A 121 2.92 19.20 -5.25
CA SER A 121 4.01 20.15 -5.01
C SER A 121 3.81 21.03 -3.78
N LEU A 122 2.66 20.97 -3.12
CA LEU A 122 2.36 21.78 -1.96
C LEU A 122 2.92 21.12 -0.68
N SER A 123 3.33 21.94 0.27
CA SER A 123 3.64 21.52 1.64
C SER A 123 2.41 20.99 2.37
N GLU A 124 2.60 20.31 3.49
CA GLU A 124 1.51 19.85 4.34
C GLU A 124 0.61 21.03 4.79
N SER A 125 1.22 22.14 5.20
CA SER A 125 0.48 23.35 5.65
C SER A 125 -0.37 23.96 4.53
N GLU A 126 0.17 24.06 3.32
CA GLU A 126 -0.57 24.57 2.17
C GLU A 126 -1.74 23.67 1.77
N ARG A 127 -1.54 22.34 1.77
CA ARG A 127 -2.63 21.38 1.54
C ARG A 127 -3.72 21.49 2.59
N ASN A 128 -3.32 21.61 3.86
CA ASN A 128 -4.26 21.77 4.96
C ASN A 128 -5.06 23.09 4.86
N ALA A 129 -4.41 24.19 4.49
CA ALA A 129 -5.07 25.46 4.25
C ALA A 129 -6.10 25.37 3.11
N LYS A 130 -5.78 24.68 2.02
CA LYS A 130 -6.74 24.43 0.93
C LYS A 130 -7.94 23.60 1.39
N LEU A 131 -7.70 22.51 2.12
CA LEU A 131 -8.77 21.65 2.62
C LEU A 131 -9.69 22.37 3.62
N SER A 132 -9.13 23.24 4.49
CA SER A 132 -9.92 24.00 5.46
C SER A 132 -10.81 25.06 4.85
N GLN A 133 -10.49 25.57 3.66
CA GLN A 133 -11.29 26.55 2.92
C GLN A 133 -12.52 25.92 2.24
N LEU A 134 -12.60 24.60 2.18
CA LEU A 134 -13.72 23.90 1.54
C LEU A 134 -14.88 23.74 2.53
N THR A 135 -16.00 24.41 2.26
CA THR A 135 -17.19 24.50 3.15
C THR A 135 -18.28 23.48 2.82
N VAL A 136 -17.95 22.36 2.22
CA VAL A 136 -18.94 21.33 1.86
C VAL A 136 -19.38 20.56 3.11
N PRO A 137 -20.68 20.19 3.25
CA PRO A 137 -21.12 19.33 4.35
C PRO A 137 -20.31 18.05 4.42
N ARG A 138 -19.73 17.78 5.58
CA ARG A 138 -18.86 16.61 5.77
C ARG A 138 -19.71 15.37 5.99
N SER A 139 -19.89 14.54 4.97
CA SER A 139 -20.36 13.18 5.19
C SER A 139 -19.33 12.40 5.99
N PRO A 140 -19.73 11.51 6.91
CA PRO A 140 -18.80 10.61 7.58
C PRO A 140 -17.97 9.82 6.56
N LEU A 141 -16.70 9.63 6.84
CA LEU A 141 -15.86 8.72 6.04
C LEU A 141 -16.33 7.29 6.27
N PRO A 142 -16.53 6.50 5.22
CA PRO A 142 -16.88 5.09 5.37
C PRO A 142 -15.76 4.27 6.02
N VAL A 143 -14.52 4.72 5.88
CA VAL A 143 -13.32 4.10 6.46
C VAL A 143 -12.38 5.22 6.91
N THR A 144 -11.78 5.07 8.10
CA THR A 144 -10.81 6.00 8.68
C THR A 144 -9.46 5.31 8.88
N LEU A 145 -8.44 6.07 9.26
CA LEU A 145 -7.16 5.51 9.67
C LEU A 145 -7.24 4.98 11.11
N LEU A 146 -6.39 4.01 11.41
CA LEU A 146 -6.15 3.58 12.79
C LEU A 146 -5.62 4.73 13.63
N ALA A 147 -6.08 4.85 14.87
CA ALA A 147 -5.53 5.80 15.83
C ALA A 147 -4.14 5.36 16.32
N LYS A 148 -3.38 6.29 16.90
CA LYS A 148 -2.03 6.03 17.42
C LYS A 148 -1.98 4.83 18.37
N ASP A 149 -2.89 4.77 19.33
CA ASP A 149 -2.97 3.68 20.33
C ASP A 149 -3.32 2.32 19.71
N GLU A 150 -4.14 2.31 18.65
CA GLU A 150 -4.44 1.11 17.86
C GLU A 150 -3.19 0.62 17.11
N ILE A 151 -2.39 1.54 16.55
CA ILE A 151 -1.11 1.20 15.89
C ILE A 151 -0.11 0.65 16.91
N VAL A 152 -0.01 1.26 18.09
CA VAL A 152 0.84 0.76 19.19
C VAL A 152 0.40 -0.63 19.63
N LYS A 153 -0.90 -0.89 19.74
CA LYS A 153 -1.43 -2.23 20.04
C LYS A 153 -1.09 -3.23 18.93
N LEU A 154 -1.30 -2.82 17.69
CA LEU A 154 -1.05 -3.65 16.51
C LEU A 154 0.44 -4.02 16.36
N SER A 155 1.36 -3.11 16.71
CA SER A 155 2.81 -3.34 16.63
C SER A 155 3.31 -4.48 17.53
N LYS A 156 2.51 -4.88 18.53
CA LYS A 156 2.82 -6.01 19.43
C LYS A 156 2.42 -7.35 18.84
N HIS A 157 1.68 -7.35 17.73
CA HIS A 157 1.24 -8.58 17.08
C HIS A 157 2.39 -9.24 16.31
N PRO A 158 2.66 -10.56 16.49
CA PRO A 158 3.85 -11.22 15.91
C PRO A 158 3.89 -11.25 14.39
N LEU A 159 2.74 -11.13 13.73
CA LEU A 159 2.64 -11.10 12.26
C LEU A 159 2.75 -9.69 11.66
N ILE A 160 2.82 -8.63 12.48
CA ILE A 160 2.78 -7.26 12.01
C ILE A 160 4.09 -6.55 12.27
N SER A 161 4.59 -5.85 11.25
CA SER A 161 5.63 -4.84 11.42
C SER A 161 5.13 -3.47 10.96
N ILE A 162 5.35 -2.45 11.79
CA ILE A 162 4.98 -1.06 11.48
C ILE A 162 6.15 -0.40 10.78
N GLU A 163 5.89 0.20 9.62
CA GLU A 163 6.89 0.72 8.70
C GLU A 163 6.55 2.16 8.25
N ASN A 164 7.48 2.80 7.58
CA ASN A 164 7.45 4.23 7.24
C ASN A 164 6.66 4.50 5.95
N HIS A 165 5.73 5.48 5.98
CA HIS A 165 4.98 5.96 4.81
C HIS A 165 5.10 7.49 4.62
N THR A 166 6.23 8.08 4.99
CA THR A 166 6.48 9.51 5.15
C THR A 166 5.56 10.16 6.21
N TRP A 167 5.83 11.40 6.60
CA TRP A 167 5.05 12.07 7.64
C TRP A 167 3.65 12.48 7.15
N SER A 168 3.61 13.23 6.05
CA SER A 168 2.40 13.87 5.55
C SER A 168 1.80 13.18 4.33
N HIS A 169 2.22 11.94 4.02
CA HIS A 169 1.85 11.25 2.79
C HIS A 169 2.16 12.13 1.57
N LEU A 170 3.41 12.63 1.49
CA LEU A 170 3.86 13.52 0.43
C LEU A 170 4.12 12.77 -0.89
N SER A 171 4.08 13.48 -2.02
CA SER A 171 4.53 12.95 -3.31
C SER A 171 6.01 13.27 -3.52
N ALA A 172 6.90 12.34 -3.19
CA ALA A 172 8.33 12.57 -3.11
C ALA A 172 8.98 13.23 -4.34
N PRO A 173 8.66 12.86 -5.61
CA PRO A 173 9.27 13.52 -6.77
C PRO A 173 8.87 14.98 -6.98
N HIS A 174 7.85 15.47 -6.25
CA HIS A 174 7.34 16.83 -6.39
C HIS A 174 7.80 17.76 -5.25
N ARG A 175 8.69 17.27 -4.38
CA ARG A 175 9.20 18.02 -3.23
C ARG A 175 10.74 18.08 -3.23
N PRO A 176 11.32 19.12 -2.61
CA PRO A 176 12.76 19.18 -2.38
C PRO A 176 13.28 17.94 -1.65
N LEU A 177 14.45 17.46 -2.04
CA LEU A 177 15.06 16.25 -1.46
C LEU A 177 15.20 16.34 0.07
N GLU A 178 15.60 17.52 0.58
CA GLU A 178 15.80 17.75 2.00
C GLU A 178 14.49 17.60 2.79
N GLU A 179 13.38 18.05 2.23
CA GLU A 179 12.06 17.91 2.84
C GLU A 179 11.62 16.45 2.85
N VAL A 180 11.84 15.71 1.74
CA VAL A 180 11.52 14.27 1.67
C VAL A 180 12.31 13.49 2.70
N VAL A 181 13.60 13.80 2.84
CA VAL A 181 14.48 13.20 3.86
C VAL A 181 13.99 13.55 5.27
N ALA A 182 13.71 14.81 5.54
CA ALA A 182 13.22 15.25 6.84
C ALA A 182 11.92 14.55 7.24
N GLU A 183 10.95 14.42 6.33
CA GLU A 183 9.70 13.69 6.58
C GLU A 183 9.93 12.20 6.84
N ALA A 184 10.79 11.56 6.06
CA ALA A 184 11.10 10.15 6.26
C ALA A 184 11.78 9.90 7.62
N MET A 185 12.74 10.73 8.00
CA MET A 185 13.43 10.60 9.28
C MET A 185 12.53 10.92 10.47
N LYS A 186 11.74 12.00 10.39
CA LYS A 186 10.73 12.34 11.40
C LYS A 186 9.73 11.19 11.61
N THR A 187 9.32 10.55 10.53
CA THR A 187 8.42 9.39 10.59
C THR A 187 9.09 8.21 11.27
N GLN A 188 10.33 7.90 10.92
CA GLN A 188 11.08 6.80 11.51
C GLN A 188 11.21 6.98 13.04
N GLU A 189 11.65 8.15 13.49
CA GLU A 189 11.77 8.49 14.91
C GLU A 189 10.42 8.42 15.64
N THR A 190 9.36 8.96 15.03
CA THR A 190 8.03 8.95 15.63
C THR A 190 7.51 7.53 15.80
N LEU A 191 7.62 6.69 14.77
CA LEU A 191 7.15 5.30 14.81
C LEU A 191 8.00 4.47 15.78
N GLU A 192 9.31 4.68 15.84
CA GLU A 192 10.17 4.05 16.85
C GLU A 192 9.72 4.43 18.25
N GLY A 193 9.45 5.73 18.50
CA GLY A 193 8.92 6.20 19.78
C GLY A 193 7.55 5.65 20.14
N TRP A 194 6.69 5.35 19.15
CA TRP A 194 5.37 4.76 19.40
C TRP A 194 5.43 3.25 19.68
N THR A 195 6.27 2.53 18.93
CA THR A 195 6.23 1.07 18.87
C THR A 195 7.40 0.38 19.59
N GLY A 196 8.44 1.14 19.94
CA GLY A 196 9.72 0.63 20.46
C GLY A 196 10.56 -0.11 19.42
N ARG A 197 10.19 -0.05 18.13
CA ARG A 197 10.90 -0.70 17.02
C ARG A 197 11.14 0.28 15.89
N LYS A 198 12.38 0.35 15.45
CA LYS A 198 12.79 1.22 14.34
C LYS A 198 12.27 0.66 13.01
N PRO A 199 11.51 1.44 12.20
CA PRO A 199 11.13 1.03 10.85
C PRO A 199 12.35 0.79 9.97
N GLU A 200 12.31 -0.31 9.19
CA GLU A 200 13.37 -0.66 8.23
C GLU A 200 12.98 -0.36 6.78
N TRP A 201 11.68 -0.22 6.53
CA TRP A 201 11.14 -0.05 5.18
C TRP A 201 10.38 1.26 5.05
N LEU A 202 10.43 1.82 3.85
CA LEU A 202 9.66 2.99 3.45
C LEU A 202 8.89 2.67 2.17
N ALA A 203 7.55 2.73 2.23
CA ALA A 203 6.73 2.75 1.03
C ALA A 203 6.55 4.20 0.56
N TRP A 204 6.81 4.44 -0.73
CA TRP A 204 6.58 5.76 -1.30
C TRP A 204 5.09 6.00 -1.52
N PRO A 205 4.50 7.08 -0.94
CA PRO A 205 3.12 7.45 -1.23
C PRO A 205 2.86 7.58 -2.72
N PHE A 206 1.66 7.17 -3.16
CA PHE A 206 1.25 7.13 -4.57
C PHE A 206 2.08 6.18 -5.44
N GLY A 207 2.92 5.34 -4.86
CA GLY A 207 3.88 4.52 -5.58
C GLY A 207 4.94 5.34 -6.33
N ARG A 208 5.28 6.53 -5.83
CA ARG A 208 6.16 7.48 -6.51
C ARG A 208 7.45 7.70 -5.73
N GLY A 209 8.50 7.02 -6.17
CA GLY A 209 9.88 7.30 -5.78
C GLY A 209 10.74 7.55 -7.02
N THR A 210 12.03 7.76 -6.82
CA THR A 210 13.03 7.84 -7.89
C THR A 210 14.28 7.08 -7.47
N PRO A 211 15.12 6.61 -8.41
CA PRO A 211 16.37 5.95 -8.05
C PRO A 211 17.30 6.79 -7.15
N ALA A 212 17.30 8.12 -7.32
CA ALA A 212 18.07 9.02 -6.47
C ALA A 212 17.54 9.08 -5.04
N LEU A 213 16.20 9.13 -4.88
CA LEU A 213 15.54 9.06 -3.58
C LEU A 213 15.79 7.73 -2.89
N ASP A 214 15.74 6.61 -3.63
CA ASP A 214 16.02 5.29 -3.07
C ASP A 214 17.46 5.14 -2.60
N ALA A 215 18.42 5.59 -3.40
CA ALA A 215 19.83 5.59 -3.01
C ALA A 215 20.04 6.42 -1.74
N LYS A 216 19.37 7.59 -1.63
CA LYS A 216 19.43 8.43 -0.43
C LYS A 216 18.84 7.74 0.78
N MET A 217 17.65 7.12 0.66
CA MET A 217 17.00 6.39 1.76
C MET A 217 17.81 5.16 2.17
N SER A 218 18.38 4.42 1.21
CA SER A 218 19.27 3.29 1.48
C SER A 218 20.51 3.72 2.28
N GLY A 219 21.11 4.86 1.96
CA GLY A 219 22.21 5.46 2.74
C GLY A 219 21.81 5.86 4.15
N LEU A 220 20.52 6.01 4.45
CA LEU A 220 19.96 6.31 5.77
C LEU A 220 19.41 5.03 6.47
N GLY A 221 19.62 3.85 5.89
CA GLY A 221 19.20 2.57 6.44
C GLY A 221 17.74 2.20 6.19
N LEU A 222 17.05 2.87 5.26
CA LEU A 222 15.69 2.55 4.87
C LEU A 222 15.66 1.82 3.51
N LYS A 223 15.05 0.66 3.47
CA LYS A 223 14.71 -0.07 2.24
C LYS A 223 13.44 0.52 1.64
N THR A 224 13.41 0.76 0.34
CA THR A 224 12.26 1.40 -0.31
C THR A 224 11.38 0.42 -1.08
N VAL A 225 10.10 0.75 -1.16
CA VAL A 225 9.09 -0.05 -1.84
C VAL A 225 8.13 0.84 -2.63
N TYR A 226 7.66 0.36 -3.79
CA TYR A 226 6.74 1.06 -4.67
C TYR A 226 5.49 0.25 -4.95
N THR A 227 4.38 0.95 -5.14
CA THR A 227 3.22 0.37 -5.81
C THR A 227 3.42 0.47 -7.31
N ARG A 228 3.15 -0.59 -8.06
CA ARG A 228 3.23 -0.58 -9.53
C ARG A 228 2.13 0.31 -10.11
N GLN A 229 2.47 1.56 -10.40
CA GLN A 229 1.72 2.44 -11.28
C GLN A 229 2.66 2.88 -12.39
N GLY A 230 2.60 2.24 -13.57
CA GLY A 230 3.47 2.59 -14.69
C GLY A 230 4.84 1.88 -14.68
N TYR A 231 5.64 2.18 -15.65
CA TYR A 231 6.74 1.41 -16.21
C TYR A 231 8.08 1.46 -15.48
N ASP A 232 8.23 2.05 -14.27
CA ASP A 232 9.56 2.30 -13.69
C ASP A 232 9.74 1.70 -12.28
N ILE A 233 10.59 0.76 -12.24
CA ILE A 233 11.96 0.59 -11.75
C ILE A 233 12.15 1.05 -10.30
N GLY A 234 11.70 0.24 -9.36
CA GLY A 234 12.15 0.27 -7.97
C GLY A 234 12.65 -1.12 -7.56
N PRO A 235 13.50 -1.24 -6.55
CA PRO A 235 14.04 -2.54 -6.13
C PRO A 235 12.96 -3.49 -5.62
N CYS A 236 11.81 -2.99 -5.21
CA CYS A 236 10.68 -3.82 -4.80
C CYS A 236 9.35 -3.17 -5.25
N ARG A 237 8.62 -3.88 -6.09
CA ARG A 237 7.35 -3.40 -6.65
C ARG A 237 6.18 -4.19 -6.11
N ASN A 238 5.23 -3.51 -5.48
CA ASN A 238 3.99 -4.09 -5.01
C ASN A 238 2.87 -3.95 -6.03
N MET A 239 2.05 -4.95 -6.12
CA MET A 239 0.83 -4.93 -6.91
C MET A 239 -0.34 -4.55 -6.00
N ALA A 240 -1.00 -3.43 -6.30
CA ALA A 240 -2.18 -3.01 -5.55
C ALA A 240 -3.38 -3.94 -5.80
N LEU A 241 -3.93 -4.48 -4.73
CA LEU A 241 -5.28 -5.05 -4.73
C LEU A 241 -6.29 -3.92 -4.58
N ALA A 242 -7.40 -4.02 -5.29
CA ALA A 242 -8.45 -3.03 -5.25
C ALA A 242 -9.70 -3.59 -4.57
N ASP A 243 -10.51 -2.71 -4.00
CA ASP A 243 -11.83 -3.06 -3.47
C ASP A 243 -12.85 -3.23 -4.61
N VAL A 244 -12.65 -4.22 -5.46
CA VAL A 244 -13.51 -4.45 -6.64
C VAL A 244 -14.09 -5.86 -6.71
N GLY A 245 -13.37 -6.85 -6.30
CA GLY A 245 -13.81 -8.24 -6.29
C GLY A 245 -12.69 -9.23 -6.47
N PHE A 246 -12.96 -10.47 -6.04
CA PHE A 246 -11.96 -11.52 -6.06
C PHE A 246 -11.42 -11.80 -7.47
N GLN A 247 -12.27 -11.88 -8.49
CA GLN A 247 -11.86 -12.21 -9.86
C GLN A 247 -11.00 -11.11 -10.50
N GLU A 248 -11.30 -9.83 -10.22
CA GLU A 248 -10.45 -8.74 -10.69
C GLU A 248 -9.08 -8.76 -10.01
N ASN A 249 -9.05 -8.97 -8.69
CA ASN A 249 -7.80 -9.07 -7.96
C ASN A 249 -6.99 -10.30 -8.39
N LEU A 250 -7.64 -11.44 -8.61
CA LEU A 250 -6.99 -12.63 -9.18
C LEU A 250 -6.43 -12.35 -10.57
N GLY A 251 -7.17 -11.63 -11.43
CA GLY A 251 -6.68 -11.19 -12.73
C GLY A 251 -5.44 -10.31 -12.63
N ARG A 252 -5.38 -9.41 -11.65
CA ARG A 252 -4.18 -8.59 -11.36
C ARG A 252 -3.00 -9.46 -10.94
N ILE A 253 -3.20 -10.42 -10.04
CA ILE A 253 -2.16 -11.37 -9.60
C ILE A 253 -1.61 -12.17 -10.79
N LEU A 254 -2.48 -12.69 -11.65
CA LEU A 254 -2.10 -13.55 -12.77
C LEU A 254 -1.54 -12.77 -13.97
N GLY A 255 -2.04 -11.55 -14.21
CA GLY A 255 -1.67 -10.73 -15.37
C GLY A 255 -0.57 -9.69 -15.11
N ALA A 256 -0.37 -9.29 -13.85
CA ALA A 256 0.57 -8.23 -13.48
C ALA A 256 1.94 -8.75 -13.02
N TRP A 257 2.16 -10.08 -13.04
CA TRP A 257 3.43 -10.65 -12.67
C TRP A 257 4.56 -10.10 -13.56
N PRO A 258 5.72 -9.72 -13.00
CA PRO A 258 6.86 -9.23 -13.78
C PRO A 258 7.23 -10.22 -14.90
N LYS A 259 7.58 -9.71 -16.06
CA LYS A 259 8.07 -10.55 -17.16
C LYS A 259 9.30 -11.33 -16.68
N VAL A 260 9.44 -12.56 -17.18
CA VAL A 260 10.59 -13.43 -16.89
C VAL A 260 11.88 -12.67 -17.20
N GLY A 261 12.75 -12.48 -16.20
CA GLY A 261 14.02 -11.75 -16.35
C GLY A 261 14.16 -10.49 -15.49
N GLU A 262 13.06 -9.94 -14.94
CA GLU A 262 13.13 -8.85 -13.97
C GLU A 262 13.32 -9.47 -12.56
N THR A 263 14.54 -9.46 -12.06
CA THR A 263 14.87 -9.79 -10.66
C THR A 263 14.28 -8.71 -9.74
N LEU A 264 13.55 -9.12 -8.72
CA LEU A 264 13.15 -8.29 -7.58
C LEU A 264 14.34 -7.96 -6.70
#